data_69cbab09275efb494291d66fc03b4032
#
_entry.id   69cbab09275efb494291d66fc03b4032
#
_cell.length_a   1.000
_cell.length_b   1.000
_cell.length_c   1.000
_cell.angle_alpha   90.00
_cell.angle_beta   90.00
_cell.angle_gamma   90.00
#
_symmetry.space_group_name_H-M   'P 1'
#
loop_
_entity.id
_entity.type
_entity.pdbx_description
1 polymer ?
#
loop_
_entity_poly.entity_id
_entity_poly.type
_entity_poly.pdbx_seq_one_letter_code
_entity_poly.pdbx_strand_id
1 'polypeptide(L)'
;MKIVFSNPFDSTELNEKVDGVVLKIGPFDYTFVRANVDRIEIDFDERNVKINDSLDSTAMLREAIRAFFIIVANELSLNKEFPNGKPAHLDDIAYAHLSWLFMNWFDDSTFEWEYNTSYPDRINVGNVRYIVHNMKEVSYQSTQGIQYGLSDHVLGRIYIIESDRGVVVPDSIKNQTFWHEYVHCLFVQANEDYANDIEYVVNAYATQIALFMKQFETFIDK
;
A
#
# COMPACT_ATOMS: atom_id res chain seq x y z
N MET A 1 -10.61 -20.82 2.64
CA MET A 1 -10.38 -19.98 1.46
C MET A 1 -9.18 -19.10 1.77
N LYS A 2 -8.20 -19.04 0.87
CA LYS A 2 -7.00 -18.21 1.02
C LYS A 2 -7.12 -17.00 0.08
N ILE A 3 -6.76 -15.80 0.52
CA ILE A 3 -6.64 -14.64 -0.35
C ILE A 3 -5.22 -14.63 -0.91
N VAL A 4 -5.09 -14.49 -2.22
CA VAL A 4 -3.83 -14.28 -2.93
C VAL A 4 -3.96 -13.02 -3.76
N PHE A 5 -2.86 -12.30 -3.93
CA PHE A 5 -2.81 -11.14 -4.79
C PHE A 5 -2.16 -11.53 -6.11
N SER A 6 -2.91 -11.41 -7.20
CA SER A 6 -2.43 -11.77 -8.54
C SER A 6 -1.82 -10.57 -9.24
N ASN A 7 -0.70 -10.81 -9.93
CA ASN A 7 -0.09 -9.80 -10.79
C ASN A 7 -0.94 -9.61 -12.08
N PRO A 8 -1.54 -8.43 -12.31
CA PRO A 8 -2.37 -8.19 -13.49
C PRO A 8 -1.57 -8.23 -14.80
N PHE A 9 -0.25 -8.20 -14.73
CA PHE A 9 0.63 -8.25 -15.90
C PHE A 9 1.09 -9.68 -16.26
N ASP A 10 0.70 -10.72 -15.48
CA ASP A 10 1.09 -12.11 -15.72
C ASP A 10 0.20 -12.83 -16.75
N SER A 11 -0.94 -12.27 -17.17
CA SER A 11 -1.79 -12.96 -18.10
C SER A 11 -1.14 -13.08 -19.47
N THR A 12 -1.04 -14.29 -19.98
CA THR A 12 -0.56 -14.58 -21.34
C THR A 12 -1.46 -13.99 -22.43
N GLU A 13 -2.69 -13.65 -22.11
CA GLU A 13 -3.63 -12.94 -22.99
C GLU A 13 -3.23 -11.48 -23.22
N LEU A 14 -2.40 -10.91 -22.33
CA LEU A 14 -1.83 -9.57 -22.49
C LEU A 14 -0.89 -9.44 -23.71
N ASN A 15 -0.41 -10.54 -24.28
CA ASN A 15 0.52 -10.50 -25.42
C ASN A 15 -0.13 -10.23 -26.77
N GLU A 16 -1.47 -10.30 -26.91
CA GLU A 16 -2.13 -10.16 -28.22
C GLU A 16 -3.15 -9.03 -28.34
N LYS A 17 -3.68 -8.47 -27.24
CA LYS A 17 -4.77 -7.47 -27.30
C LYS A 17 -4.77 -6.49 -26.13
N VAL A 18 -3.65 -5.83 -25.86
CA VAL A 18 -3.70 -4.95 -24.70
C VAL A 18 -3.87 -3.51 -25.09
N ASP A 19 -5.10 -3.08 -24.94
CA ASP A 19 -5.42 -1.65 -24.82
C ASP A 19 -5.07 -1.09 -23.42
N GLY A 20 -4.43 -1.89 -22.56
CA GLY A 20 -3.93 -1.49 -21.25
C GLY A 20 -4.62 -2.16 -20.06
N VAL A 21 -3.92 -2.21 -18.91
CA VAL A 21 -4.48 -2.60 -17.60
C VAL A 21 -5.07 -1.36 -16.95
N VAL A 22 -6.36 -1.37 -16.65
CA VAL A 22 -7.01 -0.24 -15.95
C VAL A 22 -6.97 -0.48 -14.46
N LEU A 23 -6.33 0.44 -13.72
CA LEU A 23 -6.28 0.44 -12.26
C LEU A 23 -6.93 1.69 -11.71
N LYS A 24 -7.80 1.52 -10.74
CA LYS A 24 -8.43 2.63 -10.04
C LYS A 24 -7.48 3.17 -8.95
N ILE A 25 -7.14 4.46 -9.05
CA ILE A 25 -6.29 5.15 -8.09
C ILE A 25 -7.02 6.42 -7.65
N GLY A 26 -7.41 6.45 -6.38
CA GLY A 26 -8.30 7.50 -5.91
C GLY A 26 -9.67 7.44 -6.59
N PRO A 27 -10.20 8.59 -7.05
CA PRO A 27 -11.46 8.65 -7.78
C PRO A 27 -11.32 8.34 -9.28
N PHE A 28 -10.11 8.11 -9.78
CA PHE A 28 -9.81 8.04 -11.20
C PHE A 28 -9.36 6.66 -11.65
N ASP A 29 -9.67 6.32 -12.89
CA ASP A 29 -9.18 5.14 -13.58
C ASP A 29 -7.95 5.53 -14.40
N TYR A 30 -6.82 4.86 -14.16
CA TYR A 30 -5.57 5.03 -14.89
C TYR A 30 -5.34 3.82 -15.80
N THR A 31 -5.05 4.08 -17.08
CA THR A 31 -4.73 3.01 -18.05
C THR A 31 -3.22 2.82 -18.13
N PHE A 32 -2.76 1.61 -17.83
CA PHE A 32 -1.35 1.22 -17.90
C PHE A 32 -1.09 0.50 -19.21
N VAL A 33 -0.22 1.05 -20.04
CA VAL A 33 0.11 0.51 -21.37
C VAL A 33 1.60 0.24 -21.51
N ARG A 34 1.94 -0.75 -22.34
CA ARG A 34 3.35 -0.99 -22.73
C ARG A 34 3.76 0.04 -23.78
N ALA A 35 4.95 0.63 -23.62
CA ALA A 35 5.48 1.61 -24.55
C ALA A 35 7.00 1.63 -24.57
N ASN A 36 7.58 2.15 -25.63
CA ASN A 36 9.02 2.38 -25.70
C ASN A 36 9.39 3.66 -24.95
N VAL A 37 9.53 3.53 -23.62
CA VAL A 37 9.93 4.58 -22.69
C VAL A 37 11.08 4.06 -21.81
N ASP A 38 11.84 4.94 -21.14
CA ASP A 38 12.97 4.46 -20.32
C ASP A 38 12.52 3.56 -19.17
N ARG A 39 11.51 3.97 -18.41
CA ARG A 39 10.91 3.19 -17.31
C ARG A 39 9.41 3.38 -17.24
N ILE A 40 8.95 4.56 -16.78
CA ILE A 40 7.55 4.97 -16.72
C ILE A 40 7.40 6.42 -17.18
N GLU A 41 6.29 6.72 -17.84
CA GLU A 41 5.80 8.07 -18.09
C GLU A 41 4.35 8.16 -17.60
N ILE A 42 4.01 9.18 -16.83
CA ILE A 42 2.67 9.39 -16.29
C ILE A 42 2.10 10.65 -16.92
N ASP A 43 1.01 10.48 -17.64
CA ASP A 43 0.18 11.57 -18.16
C ASP A 43 -1.05 11.73 -17.24
N PHE A 44 -1.05 12.77 -16.42
CA PHE A 44 -2.11 13.02 -15.46
C PHE A 44 -3.40 13.55 -16.12
N ASP A 45 -3.28 14.25 -17.24
CA ASP A 45 -4.43 14.81 -17.94
C ASP A 45 -5.22 13.70 -18.66
N GLU A 46 -4.51 12.82 -19.37
CA GLU A 46 -5.09 11.67 -20.08
C GLU A 46 -5.24 10.44 -19.18
N ARG A 47 -4.73 10.48 -17.95
CA ARG A 47 -4.73 9.37 -16.99
C ARG A 47 -4.15 8.09 -17.57
N ASN A 48 -3.00 8.24 -18.20
CA ASN A 48 -2.30 7.17 -18.87
C ASN A 48 -0.90 6.98 -18.25
N VAL A 49 -0.54 5.72 -18.02
CA VAL A 49 0.78 5.33 -17.51
C VAL A 49 1.43 4.44 -18.54
N LYS A 50 2.49 4.93 -19.16
CA LYS A 50 3.31 4.13 -20.07
C LYS A 50 4.41 3.44 -19.26
N ILE A 51 4.53 2.14 -19.44
CA ILE A 51 5.58 1.31 -18.83
C ILE A 51 6.45 0.72 -19.94
N ASN A 52 7.76 0.68 -19.72
CA ASN A 52 8.72 0.13 -20.67
C ASN A 52 8.31 -1.29 -21.11
N ASP A 53 8.19 -1.49 -22.43
CA ASP A 53 7.71 -2.72 -23.07
C ASP A 53 8.71 -3.87 -23.02
N SER A 54 10.00 -3.59 -22.72
CA SER A 54 11.05 -4.61 -22.56
C SER A 54 11.08 -5.29 -21.18
N LEU A 55 10.27 -4.81 -20.22
CA LEU A 55 10.23 -5.38 -18.87
C LEU A 55 9.41 -6.67 -18.83
N ASP A 56 9.84 -7.61 -17.96
CA ASP A 56 9.00 -8.75 -17.58
C ASP A 56 7.81 -8.34 -16.70
N SER A 57 6.86 -9.25 -16.49
CA SER A 57 5.62 -8.98 -15.73
C SER A 57 5.88 -8.52 -14.29
N THR A 58 6.88 -9.07 -13.63
CA THR A 58 7.25 -8.70 -12.26
C THR A 58 7.83 -7.28 -12.20
N ALA A 59 8.71 -6.95 -13.13
CA ALA A 59 9.27 -5.61 -13.24
C ALA A 59 8.20 -4.59 -13.64
N MET A 60 7.27 -4.97 -14.52
CA MET A 60 6.11 -4.13 -14.88
C MET A 60 5.21 -3.84 -13.67
N LEU A 61 4.88 -4.85 -12.88
CA LEU A 61 4.11 -4.67 -11.65
C LEU A 61 4.81 -3.70 -10.69
N ARG A 62 6.12 -3.83 -10.52
CA ARG A 62 6.89 -2.93 -9.68
C ARG A 62 6.84 -1.49 -10.18
N GLU A 63 6.98 -1.25 -11.47
CA GLU A 63 6.87 0.10 -12.04
C GLU A 63 5.42 0.64 -11.96
N ALA A 64 4.41 -0.22 -12.09
CA ALA A 64 3.01 0.16 -11.87
C ALA A 64 2.75 0.57 -10.40
N ILE A 65 3.31 -0.16 -9.44
CA ILE A 65 3.24 0.22 -8.02
C ILE A 65 3.98 1.55 -7.76
N ARG A 66 5.14 1.75 -8.40
CA ARG A 66 5.84 3.04 -8.32
C ARG A 66 4.98 4.19 -8.86
N ALA A 67 4.36 4.00 -10.03
CA ALA A 67 3.43 4.96 -10.59
C ALA A 67 2.24 5.21 -9.64
N PHE A 68 1.69 4.16 -9.01
CA PHE A 68 0.63 4.29 -8.01
C PHE A 68 1.04 5.26 -6.88
N PHE A 69 2.21 5.11 -6.27
CA PHE A 69 2.66 6.01 -5.20
C PHE A 69 2.81 7.45 -5.68
N ILE A 70 3.36 7.66 -6.89
CA ILE A 70 3.50 9.00 -7.51
C ILE A 70 2.13 9.61 -7.78
N ILE A 71 1.20 8.85 -8.34
CA ILE A 71 -0.17 9.31 -8.66
C ILE A 71 -0.90 9.70 -7.37
N VAL A 72 -0.85 8.88 -6.33
CA VAL A 72 -1.46 9.19 -5.02
C VAL A 72 -0.92 10.50 -4.48
N ALA A 73 0.39 10.70 -4.51
CA ALA A 73 1.01 11.95 -4.06
C ALA A 73 0.54 13.17 -4.85
N ASN A 74 0.42 13.04 -6.17
CA ASN A 74 -0.04 14.13 -7.04
C ASN A 74 -1.52 14.44 -6.87
N GLU A 75 -2.39 13.42 -6.98
CA GLU A 75 -3.85 13.57 -6.94
C GLU A 75 -4.36 14.09 -5.59
N LEU A 76 -3.74 13.65 -4.50
CA LEU A 76 -4.08 14.11 -3.15
C LEU A 76 -3.31 15.36 -2.73
N SER A 77 -2.56 15.97 -3.65
CA SER A 77 -1.74 17.16 -3.39
C SER A 77 -0.79 17.00 -2.19
N LEU A 78 -0.27 15.79 -1.99
CA LEU A 78 0.70 15.50 -0.92
C LEU A 78 2.06 16.17 -1.19
N ASN A 79 2.25 16.69 -2.42
CA ASN A 79 3.46 17.41 -2.86
C ASN A 79 3.52 18.88 -2.42
N LYS A 80 2.52 19.37 -1.68
CA LYS A 80 2.51 20.74 -1.19
C LYS A 80 3.54 20.93 -0.09
N GLU A 81 4.22 22.09 -0.13
CA GLU A 81 5.09 22.50 0.96
C GLU A 81 4.30 22.62 2.27
N PHE A 82 4.83 22.03 3.34
CA PHE A 82 4.30 22.26 4.67
C PHE A 82 4.74 23.61 5.23
N PRO A 83 4.09 24.13 6.28
CA PRO A 83 4.42 25.40 6.90
C PRO A 83 5.90 25.53 7.35
N ASN A 84 6.62 24.40 7.49
CA ASN A 84 8.04 24.37 7.83
C ASN A 84 8.97 24.43 6.60
N GLY A 85 8.43 24.60 5.38
CA GLY A 85 9.20 24.71 4.14
C GLY A 85 9.79 23.39 3.62
N LYS A 86 9.45 22.25 4.21
CA LYS A 86 9.88 20.94 3.71
C LYS A 86 8.86 20.39 2.72
N PRO A 87 9.29 19.81 1.59
CA PRO A 87 8.37 19.15 0.68
C PRO A 87 7.77 17.91 1.37
N ALA A 88 6.47 17.72 1.19
CA ALA A 88 5.79 16.53 1.66
C ALA A 88 5.95 15.34 0.71
N HIS A 89 6.51 15.57 -0.48
CA HIS A 89 6.65 14.52 -1.48
C HIS A 89 7.95 13.75 -1.27
N LEU A 90 7.84 12.48 -1.53
CA LEU A 90 8.97 11.57 -1.65
C LEU A 90 9.67 11.84 -2.99
N ASP A 91 10.96 11.61 -3.05
CA ASP A 91 11.69 11.68 -4.30
C ASP A 91 11.56 10.38 -5.13
N ASP A 92 12.10 10.38 -6.32
CA ASP A 92 12.05 9.23 -7.22
C ASP A 92 12.70 7.97 -6.64
N ILE A 93 13.71 8.12 -5.78
CA ILE A 93 14.41 7.01 -5.12
C ILE A 93 13.49 6.42 -4.05
N ALA A 94 12.84 7.27 -3.27
CA ALA A 94 11.87 6.84 -2.26
C ALA A 94 10.69 6.09 -2.88
N TYR A 95 10.11 6.58 -3.98
CA TYR A 95 9.05 5.86 -4.69
C TYR A 95 9.51 4.51 -5.24
N ALA A 96 10.72 4.43 -5.78
CA ALA A 96 11.29 3.16 -6.23
C ALA A 96 11.50 2.18 -5.08
N HIS A 97 11.94 2.67 -3.91
CA HIS A 97 12.14 1.85 -2.72
C HIS A 97 10.80 1.37 -2.14
N LEU A 98 9.81 2.27 -2.01
CA LEU A 98 8.45 1.90 -1.57
C LEU A 98 7.83 0.83 -2.48
N SER A 99 7.99 0.96 -3.80
CA SER A 99 7.47 -0.05 -4.73
C SER A 99 8.13 -1.41 -4.54
N TRP A 100 9.44 -1.44 -4.30
CA TRP A 100 10.16 -2.68 -4.00
C TRP A 100 9.67 -3.33 -2.69
N LEU A 101 9.52 -2.55 -1.62
CA LEU A 101 9.00 -3.03 -0.33
C LEU A 101 7.56 -3.57 -0.46
N PHE A 102 6.74 -2.89 -1.26
CA PHE A 102 5.35 -3.26 -1.48
C PHE A 102 5.18 -4.53 -2.31
N MET A 103 6.15 -4.88 -3.17
CA MET A 103 6.13 -6.10 -3.97
C MET A 103 5.98 -7.38 -3.15
N ASN A 104 6.36 -7.35 -1.86
CA ASN A 104 6.18 -8.48 -0.96
C ASN A 104 4.72 -8.95 -0.86
N TRP A 105 3.73 -8.09 -1.16
CA TRP A 105 2.32 -8.46 -1.20
C TRP A 105 1.99 -9.47 -2.31
N PHE A 106 2.80 -9.54 -3.33
CA PHE A 106 2.61 -10.43 -4.48
C PHE A 106 3.50 -11.69 -4.42
N ASP A 107 4.27 -11.86 -3.34
CA ASP A 107 5.05 -13.06 -3.08
C ASP A 107 4.24 -14.03 -2.20
N ASP A 108 3.76 -15.11 -2.80
CA ASP A 108 2.94 -16.14 -2.13
C ASP A 108 3.58 -16.74 -0.88
N SER A 109 4.92 -16.66 -0.74
CA SER A 109 5.63 -17.20 0.41
C SER A 109 5.46 -16.37 1.69
N THR A 110 4.99 -15.12 1.56
CA THR A 110 5.02 -14.15 2.64
C THR A 110 3.68 -13.94 3.36
N PHE A 111 2.56 -14.43 2.79
CA PHE A 111 1.22 -14.20 3.33
C PHE A 111 0.48 -15.47 3.71
N GLU A 112 -0.08 -15.46 4.90
CA GLU A 112 -1.20 -16.31 5.29
C GLU A 112 -2.35 -15.40 5.74
N TRP A 113 -3.30 -15.17 4.86
CA TRP A 113 -4.50 -14.41 5.18
C TRP A 113 -5.70 -15.35 5.19
N GLU A 114 -6.35 -15.48 6.32
CA GLU A 114 -7.59 -16.21 6.41
C GLU A 114 -8.77 -15.33 5.99
N TYR A 115 -9.67 -15.88 5.17
CA TYR A 115 -10.84 -15.15 4.62
C TYR A 115 -11.75 -14.50 5.68
N ASN A 116 -11.76 -15.04 6.90
CA ASN A 116 -12.58 -14.53 8.01
C ASN A 116 -11.93 -13.38 8.80
N THR A 117 -10.73 -12.95 8.41
CA THR A 117 -10.05 -11.82 9.03
C THR A 117 -9.99 -10.63 8.06
N SER A 118 -10.08 -9.42 8.60
CA SER A 118 -10.03 -8.18 7.82
C SER A 118 -8.62 -7.80 7.36
N TYR A 119 -7.60 -8.48 7.89
CA TYR A 119 -6.18 -8.24 7.62
C TYR A 119 -5.36 -9.50 7.97
N PRO A 120 -4.14 -9.66 7.41
CA PRO A 120 -3.26 -10.80 7.72
C PRO A 120 -2.77 -10.78 9.17
N ASP A 121 -2.42 -11.96 9.68
CA ASP A 121 -1.80 -12.12 11.00
C ASP A 121 -0.29 -11.81 11.01
N ARG A 122 0.31 -11.75 9.82
CA ARG A 122 1.73 -11.38 9.63
C ARG A 122 1.96 -10.81 8.24
N ILE A 123 2.94 -9.92 8.14
CA ILE A 123 3.40 -9.34 6.87
C ILE A 123 4.92 -9.21 6.86
N ASN A 124 5.51 -9.21 5.68
CA ASN A 124 6.90 -8.80 5.50
C ASN A 124 6.94 -7.42 4.82
N VAL A 125 7.75 -6.53 5.36
CA VAL A 125 8.07 -5.24 4.75
C VAL A 125 9.59 -5.21 4.56
N GLY A 126 10.05 -5.35 3.33
CA GLY A 126 11.46 -5.62 3.08
C GLY A 126 11.91 -6.90 3.79
N ASN A 127 12.97 -6.79 4.57
CA ASN A 127 13.53 -7.91 5.33
C ASN A 127 12.95 -8.06 6.75
N VAL A 128 12.01 -7.19 7.14
CA VAL A 128 11.42 -7.20 8.46
C VAL A 128 10.07 -7.88 8.45
N ARG A 129 9.92 -8.90 9.28
CA ARG A 129 8.63 -9.54 9.52
C ARG A 129 7.90 -8.84 10.64
N TYR A 130 6.67 -8.42 10.37
CA TYR A 130 5.75 -7.90 11.37
C TYR A 130 4.67 -8.93 11.68
N ILE A 131 4.41 -9.13 12.99
CA ILE A 131 3.32 -9.97 13.48
C ILE A 131 2.19 -9.04 13.91
N VAL A 132 0.97 -9.33 13.44
CA VAL A 132 -0.21 -8.55 13.79
C VAL A 132 -0.87 -9.14 15.03
N HIS A 133 -0.99 -8.32 16.08
CA HIS A 133 -1.56 -8.70 17.36
C HIS A 133 -2.88 -7.97 17.60
N ASN A 134 -3.92 -8.73 17.87
CA ASN A 134 -5.17 -8.19 18.35
C ASN A 134 -5.11 -7.94 19.87
N MET A 135 -5.38 -6.71 20.28
CA MET A 135 -5.39 -6.32 21.69
C MET A 135 -6.81 -6.07 22.17
N LYS A 136 -7.19 -6.68 23.28
CA LYS A 136 -8.57 -6.61 23.80
C LYS A 136 -8.96 -5.22 24.27
N GLU A 137 -8.04 -4.46 24.82
CA GLU A 137 -8.26 -3.07 25.24
C GLU A 137 -6.92 -2.32 25.30
N VAL A 138 -6.94 -1.02 25.01
CA VAL A 138 -5.79 -0.16 25.24
C VAL A 138 -5.93 0.60 26.52
N SER A 139 -4.99 0.40 27.42
CA SER A 139 -4.74 1.28 28.57
C SER A 139 -4.01 2.58 28.19
N TYR A 140 -3.80 2.83 26.89
CA TYR A 140 -3.11 4.02 26.40
C TYR A 140 -4.11 5.10 25.98
N GLN A 141 -4.35 6.04 26.88
CA GLN A 141 -4.93 7.33 26.50
C GLN A 141 -3.77 8.20 25.99
N SER A 142 -3.62 8.31 24.68
CA SER A 142 -2.83 9.39 24.16
C SER A 142 -3.54 10.71 24.42
N THR A 143 -2.81 11.78 24.67
CA THR A 143 -3.36 13.15 24.80
C THR A 143 -4.01 13.65 23.51
N GLN A 144 -3.94 12.89 22.42
CA GLN A 144 -4.40 13.23 21.07
C GLN A 144 -5.68 12.48 20.62
N GLY A 145 -6.24 11.60 21.43
CA GLY A 145 -7.45 10.84 21.09
C GLY A 145 -7.28 9.32 21.27
N ILE A 146 -8.26 8.55 20.77
CA ILE A 146 -8.23 7.09 20.82
C ILE A 146 -7.34 6.61 19.67
N GLN A 147 -6.25 5.92 20.01
CA GLN A 147 -5.39 5.26 19.05
C GLN A 147 -5.86 3.81 18.90
N TYR A 148 -6.31 3.44 17.70
CA TYR A 148 -6.81 2.10 17.40
C TYR A 148 -5.71 1.12 16.97
N GLY A 149 -4.51 1.60 16.68
CA GLY A 149 -3.36 0.79 16.30
C GLY A 149 -2.05 1.34 16.80
N LEU A 150 -0.99 0.52 16.68
CA LEU A 150 0.38 0.89 16.96
C LEU A 150 1.32 -0.03 16.19
N SER A 151 2.31 0.52 15.51
CA SER A 151 3.43 -0.21 14.91
C SER A 151 4.68 -0.09 15.79
N ASP A 152 5.20 -1.24 16.24
CA ASP A 152 6.47 -1.35 16.94
C ASP A 152 7.53 -1.88 15.98
N HIS A 153 8.32 -0.98 15.42
CA HIS A 153 9.33 -1.31 14.43
C HIS A 153 10.54 -2.04 15.01
N VAL A 154 10.80 -1.88 16.32
CA VAL A 154 11.91 -2.55 17.01
C VAL A 154 11.60 -4.03 17.25
N LEU A 155 10.35 -4.32 17.62
CA LEU A 155 9.91 -5.69 17.88
C LEU A 155 9.26 -6.37 16.67
N GLY A 156 9.09 -5.67 15.55
CA GLY A 156 8.40 -6.19 14.37
C GLY A 156 6.95 -6.56 14.67
N ARG A 157 6.17 -5.63 15.24
CA ARG A 157 4.78 -5.87 15.64
C ARG A 157 3.86 -4.76 15.19
N ILE A 158 2.65 -5.16 14.80
CA ILE A 158 1.52 -4.27 14.60
C ILE A 158 0.45 -4.67 15.61
N TYR A 159 -0.08 -3.70 16.34
CA TYR A 159 -1.15 -3.91 17.30
C TYR A 159 -2.44 -3.29 16.79
N ILE A 160 -3.54 -4.05 16.81
CA ILE A 160 -4.89 -3.61 16.43
C ILE A 160 -5.81 -3.79 17.62
N ILE A 161 -6.62 -2.79 17.94
CA ILE A 161 -7.54 -2.84 19.07
C ILE A 161 -8.84 -3.54 18.68
N GLU A 162 -9.24 -4.55 19.48
CA GLU A 162 -10.52 -5.28 19.28
C GLU A 162 -11.72 -4.58 19.91
N SER A 163 -11.51 -3.87 21.03
CA SER A 163 -12.58 -3.16 21.72
C SER A 163 -12.09 -1.87 22.37
N ASP A 164 -12.98 -0.89 22.45
CA ASP A 164 -12.78 0.36 23.17
C ASP A 164 -13.91 0.51 24.20
N ARG A 165 -13.56 0.63 25.48
CA ARG A 165 -14.51 0.77 26.61
C ARG A 165 -15.62 -0.29 26.60
N GLY A 166 -15.27 -1.53 26.27
CA GLY A 166 -16.20 -2.64 26.19
C GLY A 166 -17.05 -2.69 24.92
N VAL A 167 -16.85 -1.76 23.97
CA VAL A 167 -17.50 -1.78 22.65
C VAL A 167 -16.56 -2.37 21.63
N VAL A 168 -17.01 -3.38 20.89
CA VAL A 168 -16.24 -4.03 19.83
C VAL A 168 -15.96 -3.03 18.69
N VAL A 169 -14.71 -2.90 18.31
CA VAL A 169 -14.31 -2.07 17.17
C VAL A 169 -14.77 -2.74 15.87
N PRO A 170 -15.52 -2.04 15.00
CA PRO A 170 -15.95 -2.59 13.71
C PRO A 170 -14.79 -3.06 12.84
N ASP A 171 -14.98 -4.13 12.07
CA ASP A 171 -13.95 -4.69 11.20
C ASP A 171 -13.45 -3.70 10.14
N SER A 172 -14.32 -2.80 9.66
CA SER A 172 -13.92 -1.72 8.76
C SER A 172 -12.90 -0.77 9.39
N ILE A 173 -13.06 -0.46 10.69
CA ILE A 173 -12.10 0.39 11.43
C ILE A 173 -10.80 -0.39 11.67
N LYS A 174 -10.88 -1.65 12.07
CA LYS A 174 -9.68 -2.50 12.24
C LYS A 174 -8.89 -2.64 10.93
N ASN A 175 -9.59 -2.85 9.81
CA ASN A 175 -8.95 -2.92 8.50
C ASN A 175 -8.26 -1.59 8.13
N GLN A 176 -8.95 -0.46 8.32
CA GLN A 176 -8.36 0.86 8.09
C GLN A 176 -7.14 1.09 8.99
N THR A 177 -7.22 0.70 10.26
CA THR A 177 -6.11 0.78 11.22
C THR A 177 -4.93 -0.07 10.78
N PHE A 178 -5.19 -1.30 10.30
CA PHE A 178 -4.12 -2.16 9.78
C PHE A 178 -3.35 -1.49 8.64
N TRP A 179 -4.04 -0.94 7.64
CA TRP A 179 -3.40 -0.27 6.52
C TRP A 179 -2.64 0.99 6.95
N HIS A 180 -3.16 1.72 7.95
CA HIS A 180 -2.48 2.86 8.55
C HIS A 180 -1.12 2.44 9.17
N GLU A 181 -1.13 1.44 10.04
CA GLU A 181 0.09 0.93 10.67
C GLU A 181 1.05 0.29 9.65
N TYR A 182 0.52 -0.34 8.61
CA TYR A 182 1.33 -0.87 7.52
C TYR A 182 2.09 0.24 6.78
N VAL A 183 1.46 1.40 6.54
CA VAL A 183 2.14 2.55 5.91
C VAL A 183 3.25 3.09 6.79
N HIS A 184 3.06 3.16 8.11
CA HIS A 184 4.15 3.48 9.04
C HIS A 184 5.31 2.49 8.87
N CYS A 185 5.03 1.19 8.79
CA CYS A 185 6.06 0.18 8.54
C CYS A 185 6.78 0.39 7.20
N LEU A 186 6.04 0.72 6.14
CA LEU A 186 6.62 1.03 4.83
C LEU A 186 7.57 2.22 4.88
N PHE A 187 7.14 3.34 5.46
CA PHE A 187 7.93 4.56 5.53
C PHE A 187 9.19 4.38 6.38
N VAL A 188 9.08 3.71 7.53
CA VAL A 188 10.26 3.41 8.36
C VAL A 188 11.24 2.50 7.60
N GLN A 189 10.77 1.45 6.91
CA GLN A 189 11.66 0.58 6.13
C GLN A 189 12.24 1.28 4.88
N ALA A 190 11.53 2.27 4.33
CA ALA A 190 12.03 3.12 3.25
C ALA A 190 13.00 4.21 3.75
N ASN A 191 13.13 4.38 5.07
CA ASN A 191 13.91 5.45 5.71
C ASN A 191 13.32 6.85 5.44
N GLU A 192 11.98 6.92 5.36
CA GLU A 192 11.20 8.12 5.09
C GLU A 192 10.55 8.67 6.37
N ASP A 193 11.37 8.90 7.39
CA ASP A 193 10.93 9.32 8.74
C ASP A 193 10.03 10.55 8.69
N TYR A 194 10.34 11.51 7.80
CA TYR A 194 9.54 12.73 7.69
C TYR A 194 8.11 12.46 7.20
N ALA A 195 7.93 11.63 6.19
CA ALA A 195 6.59 11.25 5.72
C ALA A 195 5.87 10.41 6.78
N ASN A 196 6.61 9.58 7.51
CA ASN A 196 6.12 8.76 8.61
C ASN A 196 5.54 9.60 9.78
N ASP A 197 6.11 10.76 10.06
CA ASP A 197 5.67 11.66 11.13
C ASP A 197 4.42 12.47 10.78
N ILE A 198 3.95 12.40 9.53
CA ILE A 198 2.83 13.21 9.06
C ILE A 198 1.57 12.34 8.93
N GLU A 199 0.80 12.26 9.97
CA GLU A 199 -0.42 11.43 10.07
C GLU A 199 -1.38 11.55 8.89
N TYR A 200 -1.55 12.75 8.32
CA TYR A 200 -2.44 12.93 7.19
C TYR A 200 -1.88 12.27 5.90
N VAL A 201 -0.55 12.24 5.73
CA VAL A 201 0.11 11.56 4.61
C VAL A 201 -0.04 10.05 4.77
N VAL A 202 0.23 9.54 5.97
CA VAL A 202 0.03 8.12 6.31
C VAL A 202 -1.40 7.68 6.04
N ASN A 203 -2.39 8.43 6.53
CA ASN A 203 -3.81 8.15 6.30
C ASN A 203 -4.20 8.17 4.82
N ALA A 204 -3.66 9.12 4.05
CA ALA A 204 -3.92 9.24 2.63
C ALA A 204 -3.41 7.99 1.88
N TYR A 205 -2.15 7.60 2.09
CA TYR A 205 -1.61 6.39 1.48
C TYR A 205 -2.32 5.12 1.96
N ALA A 206 -2.60 4.99 3.26
CA ALA A 206 -3.29 3.83 3.81
C ALA A 206 -4.65 3.58 3.14
N THR A 207 -5.43 4.66 2.97
CA THR A 207 -6.73 4.57 2.30
C THR A 207 -6.59 4.13 0.84
N GLN A 208 -5.63 4.71 0.11
CA GLN A 208 -5.43 4.38 -1.31
C GLN A 208 -4.84 2.99 -1.50
N ILE A 209 -3.92 2.55 -0.64
CA ILE A 209 -3.37 1.19 -0.65
C ILE A 209 -4.49 0.17 -0.41
N ALA A 210 -5.34 0.39 0.59
CA ALA A 210 -6.46 -0.51 0.86
C ALA A 210 -7.39 -0.68 -0.35
N LEU A 211 -7.67 0.41 -1.07
CA LEU A 211 -8.50 0.39 -2.28
C LEU A 211 -7.77 -0.25 -3.47
N PHE A 212 -6.48 0.02 -3.60
CA PHE A 212 -5.64 -0.52 -4.66
C PHE A 212 -5.53 -2.05 -4.53
N MET A 213 -5.24 -2.56 -3.32
CA MET A 213 -5.08 -3.98 -3.07
C MET A 213 -6.33 -4.80 -3.36
N LYS A 214 -7.52 -4.25 -3.14
CA LYS A 214 -8.78 -4.93 -3.47
C LYS A 214 -8.93 -5.28 -4.96
N GLN A 215 -8.22 -4.59 -5.84
CA GLN A 215 -8.28 -4.86 -7.28
C GLN A 215 -7.50 -6.12 -7.68
N PHE A 216 -6.61 -6.59 -6.80
CA PHE A 216 -5.75 -7.76 -7.03
C PHE A 216 -6.15 -8.99 -6.22
N GLU A 217 -7.19 -8.87 -5.38
CA GLU A 217 -7.64 -9.98 -4.56
C GLU A 217 -8.20 -11.12 -5.42
N THR A 218 -7.62 -12.31 -5.25
CA THR A 218 -8.12 -13.55 -5.82
C THR A 218 -8.37 -14.56 -4.69
N PHE A 219 -9.51 -15.24 -4.74
CA PHE A 219 -9.92 -16.22 -3.74
C PHE A 219 -9.61 -17.63 -4.24
N ILE A 220 -8.79 -18.37 -3.51
CA ILE A 220 -8.44 -19.74 -3.83
C ILE A 220 -9.06 -20.66 -2.76
N ASP A 221 -9.87 -21.64 -3.18
CA ASP A 221 -10.32 -22.72 -2.31
C ASP A 221 -9.15 -23.65 -2.00
N LYS A 222 -9.01 -24.03 -0.72
CA LYS A 222 -8.01 -25.01 -0.28
C LYS A 222 -8.45 -26.41 -0.61
#